data_164cf2569808cbd09b1d64c20a517859
#
_entry.id   164cf2569808cbd09b1d64c20a517859
#
_cell.length_a   1.000
_cell.length_b   1.000
_cell.length_c   1.000
_cell.angle_alpha   90.00
_cell.angle_beta   90.00
_cell.angle_gamma   90.00
#
_symmetry.space_group_name_H-M   'P 1'
#
loop_
_entity.id
_entity.type
_entity.pdbx_description
1 polymer ?
#
loop_
_entity_poly.entity_id
_entity_poly.type
_entity_poly.pdbx_seq_one_letter_code
_entity_poly.pdbx_strand_id
1 'polypeptide(L)'
;MRSDELKHREQKPVTYYHPSRVATPRAHAIAKPADGHPMRFMTWIMAALIAISALVLLPSIGAAQQDNTPAPSPTAGNVPGETKGTSSDSDLWRLLKSGGSGSVSNANPNAATAIQTNGMDWLHIRNDAFPMYAAWGLLGVIGLLAIFFGLRGRIRIGHGGPSGKTILRFKSIERVGHWLLASSFIVLALTGLNLVYGRSVIIPILGKEAFASITVYGKLIHNYVAFAFMVALVWVVVTWVRYNIPHPRDIVWFLRGGGILGGGHPAAAKFNAGQKVLFWLIVLGGVILSLSGWALLFPFTTTFFADTFGAINSVLRTELPTTLTILQEQQLAQIVHGIMSVVLMMVVIAHIYIGSIGMEGALDAMKAGTVDRNWALEHHNLWVEEEDAKANDRATAPSIQPAE
;
A
#
# COMPACT_ATOMS: atom_id res chain seq x y z
N MET A 1 39.58 19.45 -80.66
CA MET A 1 39.48 18.26 -81.51
C MET A 1 38.64 17.21 -80.71
N ARG A 2 37.52 16.85 -81.31
CA ARG A 2 36.58 15.76 -81.02
C ARG A 2 35.88 15.81 -79.64
N SER A 3 34.65 16.28 -79.51
CA SER A 3 33.32 15.87 -80.16
C SER A 3 32.86 14.47 -79.76
N ASP A 4 31.70 14.50 -79.05
CA ASP A 4 30.56 13.59 -79.14
C ASP A 4 30.66 12.16 -78.62
N GLU A 5 29.84 11.90 -77.61
CA GLU A 5 28.78 10.88 -77.71
C GLU A 5 27.83 10.96 -76.48
N LEU A 6 26.73 11.67 -76.67
CA LEU A 6 25.51 11.58 -75.89
C LEU A 6 24.75 10.34 -76.33
N LYS A 7 24.69 9.33 -75.56
CA LYS A 7 23.75 8.20 -75.72
C LYS A 7 22.49 8.44 -74.93
N HIS A 8 21.41 8.64 -75.62
CA HIS A 8 20.00 8.62 -75.20
C HIS A 8 19.73 7.34 -74.39
N ARG A 9 19.27 7.49 -73.15
CA ARG A 9 18.55 6.46 -72.44
C ARG A 9 17.07 6.78 -72.51
N GLU A 10 16.31 5.97 -73.26
CA GLU A 10 14.84 5.97 -73.31
C GLU A 10 14.29 5.77 -71.93
N GLN A 11 13.48 6.69 -71.46
CA GLN A 11 12.62 6.54 -70.28
C GLN A 11 11.41 5.73 -70.68
N LYS A 12 11.24 4.51 -70.10
CA LYS A 12 9.99 3.73 -70.15
C LYS A 12 8.93 4.45 -69.32
N PRO A 13 7.67 4.55 -69.81
CA PRO A 13 6.58 5.18 -69.09
C PRO A 13 6.23 4.37 -67.81
N VAL A 14 6.15 5.07 -66.70
CA VAL A 14 5.65 4.52 -65.42
C VAL A 14 4.14 4.38 -65.52
N THR A 15 3.64 3.14 -65.51
CA THR A 15 2.23 2.83 -65.46
C THR A 15 1.67 3.14 -64.10
N TYR A 16 0.88 4.19 -63.94
CA TYR A 16 0.14 4.48 -62.70
C TYR A 16 -0.95 3.44 -62.52
N TYR A 17 -0.78 2.65 -61.45
CA TYR A 17 -1.80 1.71 -60.99
C TYR A 17 -2.93 2.49 -60.31
N HIS A 18 -4.10 2.49 -60.90
CA HIS A 18 -5.31 3.08 -60.33
C HIS A 18 -5.84 2.11 -59.26
N PRO A 19 -5.91 2.46 -57.95
CA PRO A 19 -6.55 1.57 -57.00
C PRO A 19 -8.06 1.62 -57.20
N SER A 20 -8.61 0.47 -57.57
CA SER A 20 -10.06 0.19 -57.58
C SER A 20 -10.64 0.50 -56.21
N ARG A 21 -11.77 1.18 -56.17
CA ARG A 21 -12.55 1.57 -54.99
C ARG A 21 -12.77 0.34 -54.10
N VAL A 22 -12.05 0.29 -52.99
CA VAL A 22 -12.36 -0.60 -51.89
C VAL A 22 -13.55 -0.02 -51.15
N ALA A 23 -14.65 -0.78 -51.12
CA ALA A 23 -15.85 -0.43 -50.38
C ALA A 23 -15.50 -0.15 -48.92
N THR A 24 -15.84 1.04 -48.42
CA THR A 24 -15.74 1.40 -47.01
C THR A 24 -16.63 0.47 -46.18
N PRO A 25 -16.09 -0.25 -45.19
CA PRO A 25 -16.92 -0.96 -44.24
C PRO A 25 -17.80 0.06 -43.50
N ARG A 26 -19.10 -0.19 -43.46
CA ARG A 26 -20.05 0.57 -42.63
C ARG A 26 -19.48 0.66 -41.20
N ALA A 27 -19.30 1.87 -40.73
CA ALA A 27 -19.01 2.14 -39.33
C ALA A 27 -20.13 1.52 -38.47
N HIS A 28 -19.84 0.41 -37.81
CA HIS A 28 -20.68 -0.06 -36.72
C HIS A 28 -20.72 1.05 -35.68
N ALA A 29 -21.90 1.57 -35.43
CA ALA A 29 -22.15 2.50 -34.34
C ALA A 29 -21.64 1.84 -33.06
N ILE A 30 -20.56 2.39 -32.50
CA ILE A 30 -20.05 2.03 -31.20
C ILE A 30 -21.16 2.44 -30.24
N ALA A 31 -21.82 1.46 -29.63
CA ALA A 31 -22.77 1.69 -28.56
C ALA A 31 -22.05 2.56 -27.48
N LYS A 32 -22.63 3.75 -27.25
CA LYS A 32 -22.20 4.62 -26.14
C LYS A 32 -22.14 3.76 -24.88
N PRO A 33 -21.02 3.71 -24.15
CA PRO A 33 -21.00 3.00 -22.87
C PRO A 33 -22.05 3.69 -21.99
N ALA A 34 -22.93 2.89 -21.40
CA ALA A 34 -23.90 3.37 -20.44
C ALA A 34 -23.15 4.17 -19.37
N ASP A 35 -23.52 5.44 -19.19
CA ASP A 35 -22.97 6.37 -18.21
C ASP A 35 -23.39 5.97 -16.78
N GLY A 36 -23.07 4.73 -16.39
CA GLY A 36 -23.07 4.29 -15.00
C GLY A 36 -21.79 4.78 -14.37
N HIS A 37 -21.86 5.91 -13.66
CA HIS A 37 -20.72 6.47 -12.95
C HIS A 37 -20.13 5.42 -11.97
N PRO A 38 -19.02 4.74 -12.28
CA PRO A 38 -18.42 3.73 -11.38
C PRO A 38 -17.99 4.36 -10.05
N MET A 39 -17.75 5.66 -10.01
CA MET A 39 -17.44 6.40 -8.79
C MET A 39 -18.64 6.49 -7.83
N ARG A 40 -19.88 6.58 -8.31
CA ARG A 40 -21.07 6.58 -7.44
C ARG A 40 -21.30 5.22 -6.80
N PHE A 41 -21.09 4.14 -7.55
CA PHE A 41 -21.18 2.79 -7.02
C PHE A 41 -20.11 2.51 -5.96
N MET A 42 -18.89 3.02 -6.16
CA MET A 42 -17.79 2.90 -5.22
C MET A 42 -18.02 3.66 -3.91
N THR A 43 -18.60 4.87 -4.00
CA THR A 43 -18.99 5.62 -2.78
C THR A 43 -20.06 4.91 -1.98
N TRP A 44 -21.00 4.25 -2.61
CA TRP A 44 -22.03 3.44 -1.90
C TRP A 44 -21.45 2.18 -1.28
N ILE A 45 -20.51 1.47 -1.94
CA ILE A 45 -19.81 0.32 -1.34
C ILE A 45 -18.95 0.78 -0.15
N MET A 46 -18.22 1.87 -0.28
CA MET A 46 -17.44 2.44 0.83
C MET A 46 -18.34 2.80 2.01
N ALA A 47 -19.44 3.49 1.76
CA ALA A 47 -20.40 3.86 2.79
C ALA A 47 -21.05 2.61 3.44
N ALA A 48 -21.37 1.59 2.66
CA ALA A 48 -21.94 0.35 3.17
C ALA A 48 -20.95 -0.46 4.02
N LEU A 49 -19.66 -0.54 3.61
CA LEU A 49 -18.62 -1.22 4.38
C LEU A 49 -18.31 -0.49 5.69
N ILE A 50 -18.27 0.83 5.67
CA ILE A 50 -18.12 1.65 6.88
C ILE A 50 -19.32 1.47 7.80
N ALA A 51 -20.54 1.45 7.27
CA ALA A 51 -21.76 1.24 8.03
C ALA A 51 -21.85 -0.18 8.63
N ILE A 52 -21.45 -1.20 7.89
CA ILE A 52 -21.40 -2.60 8.36
C ILE A 52 -20.32 -2.74 9.45
N SER A 53 -19.16 -2.14 9.27
CA SER A 53 -18.09 -2.11 10.29
C SER A 53 -18.55 -1.39 11.56
N ALA A 54 -19.27 -0.29 11.43
CA ALA A 54 -19.87 0.42 12.56
C ALA A 54 -20.95 -0.42 13.27
N LEU A 55 -21.76 -1.15 12.53
CA LEU A 55 -22.86 -1.97 13.09
C LEU A 55 -22.35 -3.18 13.88
N VAL A 56 -21.25 -3.81 13.41
CA VAL A 56 -20.64 -4.98 14.08
C VAL A 56 -19.95 -4.58 15.40
N LEU A 57 -19.54 -3.31 15.54
CA LEU A 57 -18.76 -2.84 16.69
C LEU A 57 -19.57 -2.03 17.70
N LEU A 58 -20.80 -1.64 17.38
CA LEU A 58 -21.71 -0.97 18.32
C LEU A 58 -21.94 -1.72 19.64
N PRO A 59 -22.03 -3.07 19.67
CA PRO A 59 -22.16 -3.82 20.92
C PRO A 59 -20.90 -3.82 21.79
N SER A 60 -19.71 -3.67 21.19
CA SER A 60 -18.45 -3.75 21.94
C SER A 60 -18.07 -2.42 22.62
N ILE A 61 -18.66 -1.30 22.22
CA ILE A 61 -18.48 0.00 22.88
C ILE A 61 -19.21 0.04 24.24
N GLY A 62 -20.29 -0.74 24.38
CA GLY A 62 -21.01 -0.88 25.66
C GLY A 62 -20.40 -1.87 26.63
N ALA A 63 -19.42 -2.68 26.19
CA ALA A 63 -18.80 -3.73 27.00
C ALA A 63 -17.39 -3.37 27.52
N ALA A 64 -16.93 -2.13 27.34
CA ALA A 64 -15.91 -1.54 28.20
C ALA A 64 -16.54 -1.29 29.58
N GLN A 65 -16.96 -2.36 30.18
CA GLN A 65 -17.65 -2.40 31.42
C GLN A 65 -16.71 -1.95 32.50
N GLN A 66 -17.13 -0.92 33.21
CA GLN A 66 -16.73 -0.73 34.58
C GLN A 66 -16.80 -2.09 35.27
N ASP A 67 -15.63 -2.63 35.56
CA ASP A 67 -15.49 -3.73 36.51
C ASP A 67 -15.95 -3.17 37.85
N ASN A 68 -17.21 -3.46 38.21
CA ASN A 68 -17.83 -3.09 39.48
C ASN A 68 -17.30 -4.00 40.60
N THR A 69 -16.09 -4.51 40.52
CA THR A 69 -15.39 -5.01 41.69
C THR A 69 -15.21 -3.84 42.65
N PRO A 70 -15.70 -3.92 43.90
CA PRO A 70 -15.51 -2.88 44.88
C PRO A 70 -14.03 -2.56 44.93
N ALA A 71 -13.66 -1.28 44.78
CA ALA A 71 -12.29 -0.86 44.96
C ALA A 71 -11.77 -1.46 46.27
N PRO A 72 -10.62 -2.15 46.28
CA PRO A 72 -10.06 -2.68 47.49
C PRO A 72 -9.97 -1.54 48.52
N SER A 73 -10.33 -1.85 49.74
CA SER A 73 -10.31 -0.88 50.86
C SER A 73 -9.06 -0.02 50.83
N PRO A 74 -9.14 1.30 51.09
CA PRO A 74 -7.98 2.18 51.11
C PRO A 74 -6.83 1.72 52.01
N THR A 75 -7.12 0.86 52.96
CA THR A 75 -6.12 0.21 53.83
C THR A 75 -5.29 -0.88 53.14
N ALA A 76 -5.66 -1.31 51.91
CA ALA A 76 -4.87 -2.27 51.15
C ALA A 76 -3.89 -1.61 50.14
N GLY A 77 -3.89 -0.30 50.01
CA GLY A 77 -2.95 0.44 49.20
C GLY A 77 -1.60 0.52 49.92
N ASN A 78 -0.58 -0.13 49.36
CA ASN A 78 0.79 0.06 49.81
C ASN A 78 1.21 1.51 49.57
N VAL A 79 1.17 2.32 50.61
CA VAL A 79 1.79 3.64 50.58
C VAL A 79 3.31 3.42 50.56
N PRO A 80 4.05 3.94 49.59
CA PRO A 80 5.51 3.84 49.61
C PRO A 80 6.04 4.40 50.93
N GLY A 81 6.77 3.56 51.67
CA GLY A 81 7.37 3.95 52.96
C GLY A 81 6.88 3.16 54.19
N GLU A 82 5.57 2.80 54.26
CA GLU A 82 5.05 2.07 55.43
C GLU A 82 5.30 0.56 55.40
N THR A 83 5.42 -0.03 54.23
CA THR A 83 5.55 -1.50 54.05
C THR A 83 6.96 -1.98 53.80
N LYS A 84 7.91 -1.06 53.60
CA LYS A 84 9.32 -1.41 53.33
C LYS A 84 10.24 -1.35 54.56
N GLY A 85 9.69 -1.11 55.74
CA GLY A 85 10.49 -0.98 56.93
C GLY A 85 11.52 0.14 56.81
N THR A 86 12.81 -0.17 56.93
CA THR A 86 13.94 0.77 56.83
C THR A 86 14.42 0.99 55.38
N SER A 87 13.79 0.41 54.37
CA SER A 87 14.21 0.55 52.96
C SER A 87 13.80 1.92 52.40
N SER A 88 14.74 2.63 51.82
CA SER A 88 14.54 3.92 51.20
C SER A 88 14.00 3.75 49.75
N ASP A 89 13.16 4.68 49.28
CA ASP A 89 12.74 4.74 47.89
C ASP A 89 13.92 4.91 46.92
N SER A 90 15.07 5.38 47.43
CA SER A 90 16.31 5.46 46.67
C SER A 90 16.81 4.10 46.15
N ASP A 91 16.48 3.00 46.85
CA ASP A 91 16.87 1.64 46.41
C ASP A 91 16.03 1.17 45.23
N LEU A 92 14.75 1.53 45.21
CA LEU A 92 13.89 1.32 44.05
C LEU A 92 14.42 2.11 42.84
N TRP A 93 14.79 3.37 43.02
CA TRP A 93 15.36 4.20 41.97
C TRP A 93 16.73 3.67 41.47
N ARG A 94 17.57 3.12 42.33
CA ARG A 94 18.82 2.46 41.91
C ARG A 94 18.55 1.21 41.10
N LEU A 95 17.59 0.40 41.51
CA LEU A 95 17.16 -0.78 40.76
C LEU A 95 16.64 -0.41 39.36
N LEU A 96 15.84 0.65 39.29
CA LEU A 96 15.35 1.21 37.98
C LEU A 96 16.51 1.61 37.09
N LYS A 97 17.46 2.38 37.61
CA LYS A 97 18.63 2.85 36.85
C LYS A 97 19.56 1.72 36.42
N SER A 98 19.62 0.63 37.15
CA SER A 98 20.42 -0.56 36.81
C SER A 98 19.71 -1.52 35.83
N GLY A 99 18.52 -1.16 35.32
CA GLY A 99 17.78 -2.01 34.42
C GLY A 99 17.01 -3.15 35.08
N GLY A 100 16.85 -3.10 36.39
CA GLY A 100 16.05 -4.08 37.14
C GLY A 100 14.55 -3.91 36.89
N SER A 101 13.79 -4.98 37.07
CA SER A 101 12.33 -4.98 37.04
C SER A 101 11.75 -5.06 38.45
N GLY A 102 10.61 -4.42 38.67
CA GLY A 102 9.86 -4.48 39.92
C GLY A 102 8.37 -4.64 39.66
N SER A 103 7.65 -5.11 40.66
CA SER A 103 6.19 -5.23 40.60
C SER A 103 5.56 -4.46 41.77
N VAL A 104 4.35 -3.97 41.54
CA VAL A 104 3.51 -3.38 42.58
C VAL A 104 2.41 -4.35 42.97
N SER A 105 1.91 -4.26 44.20
CA SER A 105 0.77 -5.05 44.66
C SER A 105 -0.48 -4.62 43.87
N ASN A 106 -0.86 -5.41 42.89
CA ASN A 106 -2.09 -5.21 42.11
C ASN A 106 -2.77 -6.56 41.96
N ALA A 107 -4.11 -6.56 42.05
CA ALA A 107 -4.92 -7.77 41.87
C ALA A 107 -4.80 -8.32 40.42
N ASN A 108 -4.48 -7.47 39.44
CA ASN A 108 -4.21 -7.87 38.07
C ASN A 108 -2.69 -8.06 37.88
N PRO A 109 -2.18 -9.29 37.71
CA PRO A 109 -0.76 -9.56 37.50
C PRO A 109 -0.17 -8.82 36.29
N ASN A 110 -0.98 -8.59 35.26
CA ASN A 110 -0.53 -7.89 34.06
C ASN A 110 -0.38 -6.37 34.24
N ALA A 111 -1.06 -5.80 35.23
CA ALA A 111 -0.96 -4.39 35.61
C ALA A 111 0.06 -4.17 36.77
N ALA A 112 0.58 -5.23 37.35
CA ALA A 112 1.50 -5.16 38.52
C ALA A 112 2.94 -4.81 38.11
N THR A 113 3.31 -4.84 36.84
CA THR A 113 4.66 -4.52 36.37
C THR A 113 4.86 -3.02 36.33
N ALA A 114 5.45 -2.46 37.39
CA ALA A 114 5.73 -1.02 37.52
C ALA A 114 6.93 -0.57 36.67
N ILE A 115 7.86 -1.49 36.39
CA ILE A 115 9.15 -1.20 35.75
C ILE A 115 9.40 -2.23 34.67
N GLN A 116 9.71 -1.75 33.48
CA GLN A 116 10.16 -2.56 32.35
C GLN A 116 11.61 -2.24 32.05
N THR A 117 12.46 -3.27 31.93
CA THR A 117 13.87 -3.13 31.60
C THR A 117 14.08 -2.33 30.29
N ASN A 118 13.27 -2.58 29.24
CA ASN A 118 13.42 -1.92 27.97
C ASN A 118 12.41 -0.77 27.75
N GLY A 119 11.69 -0.34 28.78
CA GLY A 119 10.67 0.71 28.66
C GLY A 119 11.23 2.07 28.28
N MET A 120 12.43 2.40 28.77
CA MET A 120 13.11 3.66 28.44
C MET A 120 13.63 3.65 27.00
N ASP A 121 14.17 2.53 26.53
CA ASP A 121 14.62 2.38 25.14
C ASP A 121 13.44 2.49 24.18
N TRP A 122 12.32 1.83 24.49
CA TRP A 122 11.09 1.97 23.71
C TRP A 122 10.58 3.42 23.69
N LEU A 123 10.62 4.12 24.82
CA LEU A 123 10.19 5.52 24.91
C LEU A 123 11.06 6.43 24.03
N HIS A 124 12.39 6.23 24.06
CA HIS A 124 13.34 6.94 23.21
C HIS A 124 13.10 6.64 21.73
N ILE A 125 12.94 5.36 21.36
CA ILE A 125 12.63 4.99 19.97
C ILE A 125 11.34 5.66 19.53
N ARG A 126 10.26 5.56 20.32
CA ARG A 126 8.93 6.07 19.95
C ARG A 126 8.86 7.58 19.83
N ASN A 127 9.50 8.31 20.75
CA ASN A 127 9.31 9.77 20.85
C ASN A 127 10.39 10.58 20.11
N ASP A 128 11.59 10.02 19.94
CA ASP A 128 12.74 10.74 19.39
C ASP A 128 13.21 10.13 18.07
N ALA A 129 13.73 8.90 18.12
CA ALA A 129 14.36 8.29 16.94
C ALA A 129 13.38 8.03 15.81
N PHE A 130 12.24 7.39 16.08
CA PHE A 130 11.27 7.01 15.05
C PHE A 130 10.68 8.24 14.34
N PRO A 131 10.14 9.28 15.02
CA PRO A 131 9.60 10.46 14.33
C PRO A 131 10.64 11.18 13.48
N MET A 132 11.88 11.29 13.99
CA MET A 132 12.98 11.93 13.26
C MET A 132 13.32 11.18 11.97
N TYR A 133 13.60 9.88 12.05
CA TYR A 133 13.95 9.08 10.86
C TYR A 133 12.78 8.89 9.90
N ALA A 134 11.56 8.80 10.40
CA ALA A 134 10.35 8.75 9.57
C ALA A 134 10.17 10.06 8.77
N ALA A 135 10.37 11.22 9.40
CA ALA A 135 10.32 12.50 8.69
C ALA A 135 11.40 12.59 7.60
N TRP A 136 12.65 12.23 7.92
CA TRP A 136 13.74 12.22 6.93
C TRP A 136 13.49 11.23 5.80
N GLY A 137 12.94 10.06 6.07
CA GLY A 137 12.58 9.07 5.06
C GLY A 137 11.50 9.59 4.11
N LEU A 138 10.40 10.14 4.64
CA LEU A 138 9.30 10.69 3.85
C LEU A 138 9.74 11.93 3.04
N LEU A 139 10.46 12.86 3.63
CA LEU A 139 11.00 14.02 2.92
C LEU A 139 12.05 13.61 1.90
N GLY A 140 12.87 12.62 2.23
CA GLY A 140 13.90 12.07 1.35
C GLY A 140 13.31 11.47 0.08
N VAL A 141 12.26 10.64 0.18
CA VAL A 141 11.60 10.08 -1.01
C VAL A 141 10.96 11.17 -1.87
N ILE A 142 10.30 12.17 -1.25
CA ILE A 142 9.72 13.30 -1.99
C ILE A 142 10.82 14.09 -2.71
N GLY A 143 11.93 14.41 -2.01
CA GLY A 143 13.08 15.10 -2.59
C GLY A 143 13.71 14.31 -3.74
N LEU A 144 13.91 12.99 -3.57
CA LEU A 144 14.44 12.12 -4.61
C LEU A 144 13.54 12.09 -5.85
N LEU A 145 12.22 11.99 -5.67
CA LEU A 145 11.26 12.03 -6.78
C LEU A 145 11.23 13.38 -7.47
N ALA A 146 11.36 14.49 -6.72
CA ALA A 146 11.45 15.83 -7.29
C ALA A 146 12.75 16.01 -8.12
N ILE A 147 13.87 15.54 -7.62
CA ILE A 147 15.15 15.53 -8.37
C ILE A 147 15.02 14.67 -9.62
N PHE A 148 14.47 13.44 -9.49
CA PHE A 148 14.26 12.56 -10.62
C PHE A 148 13.37 13.20 -11.68
N PHE A 149 12.27 13.85 -11.27
CA PHE A 149 11.38 14.56 -12.19
C PHE A 149 12.09 15.75 -12.86
N GLY A 150 12.89 16.50 -12.12
CA GLY A 150 13.68 17.62 -12.66
C GLY A 150 14.72 17.20 -13.70
N LEU A 151 15.37 16.03 -13.48
CA LEU A 151 16.41 15.52 -14.39
C LEU A 151 15.82 14.74 -15.58
N ARG A 152 14.80 13.90 -15.34
CA ARG A 152 14.25 13.01 -16.38
C ARG A 152 13.00 13.56 -17.05
N GLY A 153 12.24 14.40 -16.34
CA GLY A 153 10.93 14.85 -16.76
C GLY A 153 9.90 13.72 -16.76
N ARG A 154 8.78 13.98 -17.38
CA ARG A 154 7.70 12.98 -17.55
C ARG A 154 8.12 11.94 -18.60
N ILE A 155 7.96 10.67 -18.28
CA ILE A 155 8.14 9.56 -19.23
C ILE A 155 6.95 9.61 -20.20
N ARG A 156 7.23 9.95 -21.46
CA ARG A 156 6.22 10.07 -22.52
C ARG A 156 6.09 8.78 -23.29
N ILE A 157 4.94 8.59 -23.95
CA ILE A 157 4.74 7.53 -24.93
C ILE A 157 5.65 7.81 -26.12
N GLY A 158 6.53 6.86 -26.46
CA GLY A 158 7.46 6.95 -27.59
C GLY A 158 6.77 6.71 -28.93
N HIS A 159 7.55 6.39 -29.97
CA HIS A 159 7.07 5.93 -31.27
C HIS A 159 5.90 6.74 -31.90
N GLY A 160 5.95 8.07 -31.78
CA GLY A 160 4.94 8.96 -32.38
C GLY A 160 3.79 9.35 -31.45
N GLY A 161 3.86 9.04 -30.15
CA GLY A 161 2.86 9.44 -29.14
C GLY A 161 1.67 8.48 -29.05
N PRO A 162 0.54 8.93 -28.45
CA PRO A 162 -0.65 8.11 -28.30
C PRO A 162 -1.23 7.65 -29.64
N SER A 163 -1.58 6.38 -29.75
CA SER A 163 -2.19 5.82 -30.98
C SER A 163 -3.66 6.21 -31.16
N GLY A 164 -4.32 6.71 -30.13
CA GLY A 164 -5.76 6.95 -30.09
C GLY A 164 -6.61 5.67 -30.02
N LYS A 165 -5.98 4.49 -30.07
CA LYS A 165 -6.66 3.19 -29.88
C LYS A 165 -6.43 2.73 -28.46
N THR A 166 -7.48 2.24 -27.78
CA THR A 166 -7.40 1.78 -26.42
C THR A 166 -7.60 0.27 -26.30
N ILE A 167 -6.95 -0.35 -25.32
CA ILE A 167 -7.10 -1.75 -24.95
C ILE A 167 -7.54 -1.84 -23.49
N LEU A 168 -8.48 -2.75 -23.16
CA LEU A 168 -8.96 -2.97 -21.79
C LEU A 168 -7.89 -3.67 -20.96
N ARG A 169 -7.37 -2.98 -19.96
CA ARG A 169 -6.32 -3.49 -19.07
C ARG A 169 -6.88 -4.04 -17.77
N PHE A 170 -7.76 -3.28 -17.12
CA PHE A 170 -8.37 -3.67 -15.84
C PHE A 170 -9.89 -3.59 -15.88
N LYS A 171 -10.52 -4.66 -15.45
CA LYS A 171 -11.97 -4.73 -15.31
C LYS A 171 -12.44 -3.84 -14.14
N SER A 172 -13.71 -3.45 -14.13
CA SER A 172 -14.26 -2.61 -13.06
C SER A 172 -14.05 -3.20 -11.66
N ILE A 173 -14.16 -4.51 -11.49
CA ILE A 173 -13.94 -5.21 -10.23
C ILE A 173 -12.51 -5.07 -9.71
N GLU A 174 -11.50 -5.12 -10.60
CA GLU A 174 -10.08 -4.94 -10.26
C GLU A 174 -9.82 -3.49 -9.82
N ARG A 175 -10.44 -2.51 -10.49
CA ARG A 175 -10.31 -1.08 -10.16
C ARG A 175 -10.99 -0.71 -8.84
N VAL A 176 -12.17 -1.30 -8.57
CA VAL A 176 -12.86 -1.11 -7.29
C VAL A 176 -11.98 -1.59 -6.14
N GLY A 177 -11.40 -2.80 -6.25
CA GLY A 177 -10.48 -3.32 -5.23
C GLY A 177 -9.26 -2.41 -5.03
N HIS A 178 -8.64 -1.94 -6.12
CA HIS A 178 -7.52 -1.00 -6.05
C HIS A 178 -7.90 0.32 -5.37
N TRP A 179 -9.01 0.96 -5.76
CA TRP A 179 -9.40 2.25 -5.19
C TRP A 179 -9.86 2.14 -3.74
N LEU A 180 -10.47 1.01 -3.35
CA LEU A 180 -10.79 0.74 -1.95
C LEU A 180 -9.50 0.62 -1.12
N LEU A 181 -8.50 -0.14 -1.61
CA LEU A 181 -7.20 -0.27 -0.96
C LEU A 181 -6.49 1.08 -0.87
N ALA A 182 -6.44 1.84 -1.98
CA ALA A 182 -5.74 3.12 -2.04
C ALA A 182 -6.38 4.16 -1.12
N SER A 183 -7.71 4.32 -1.16
CA SER A 183 -8.41 5.31 -0.32
C SER A 183 -8.32 4.98 1.17
N SER A 184 -8.50 3.71 1.54
CA SER A 184 -8.33 3.28 2.93
C SER A 184 -6.90 3.48 3.40
N PHE A 185 -5.89 3.15 2.59
CA PHE A 185 -4.49 3.38 2.94
C PHE A 185 -4.19 4.87 3.15
N ILE A 186 -4.66 5.77 2.27
CA ILE A 186 -4.45 7.23 2.40
C ILE A 186 -5.06 7.74 3.71
N VAL A 187 -6.29 7.34 4.04
CA VAL A 187 -6.94 7.73 5.30
C VAL A 187 -6.15 7.21 6.50
N LEU A 188 -5.71 5.95 6.47
CA LEU A 188 -4.88 5.36 7.53
C LEU A 188 -3.52 6.06 7.66
N ALA A 189 -2.88 6.42 6.56
CA ALA A 189 -1.62 7.15 6.57
C ALA A 189 -1.79 8.55 7.18
N LEU A 190 -2.80 9.31 6.77
CA LEU A 190 -3.05 10.65 7.30
C LEU A 190 -3.39 10.63 8.79
N THR A 191 -4.25 9.71 9.22
CA THR A 191 -4.60 9.56 10.64
C THR A 191 -3.42 9.03 11.46
N GLY A 192 -2.59 8.13 10.89
CA GLY A 192 -1.36 7.67 11.51
C GLY A 192 -0.31 8.79 11.66
N LEU A 193 -0.11 9.61 10.63
CA LEU A 193 0.78 10.78 10.68
C LEU A 193 0.31 11.79 11.73
N ASN A 194 -1.00 11.97 11.91
CA ASN A 194 -1.53 12.79 13.00
C ASN A 194 -1.16 12.24 14.39
N LEU A 195 -1.15 10.92 14.57
CA LEU A 195 -0.73 10.30 15.84
C LEU A 195 0.75 10.53 16.14
N VAL A 196 1.59 10.65 15.12
CA VAL A 196 3.04 10.86 15.26
C VAL A 196 3.39 12.34 15.38
N TYR A 197 2.90 13.17 14.45
CA TYR A 197 3.30 14.57 14.28
C TYR A 197 2.25 15.58 14.67
N GLY A 198 1.00 15.17 14.92
CA GLY A 198 -0.12 16.09 15.14
C GLY A 198 0.12 17.08 16.27
N ARG A 199 0.77 16.64 17.35
CA ARG A 199 1.15 17.54 18.46
C ARG A 199 2.08 18.67 18.00
N SER A 200 3.05 18.37 17.17
CA SER A 200 4.05 19.33 16.69
C SER A 200 3.56 20.21 15.54
N VAL A 201 2.58 19.71 14.76
CA VAL A 201 2.09 20.42 13.57
C VAL A 201 0.75 21.10 13.82
N ILE A 202 -0.22 20.40 14.44
CA ILE A 202 -1.59 20.92 14.57
C ILE A 202 -1.72 21.89 15.73
N ILE A 203 -1.09 21.62 16.88
CA ILE A 203 -1.22 22.50 18.04
C ILE A 203 -0.76 23.94 17.75
N PRO A 204 0.40 24.18 17.11
CA PRO A 204 0.83 25.55 16.78
C PRO A 204 -0.09 26.29 15.82
N ILE A 205 -0.84 25.57 14.98
CA ILE A 205 -1.67 26.16 13.92
C ILE A 205 -3.14 26.32 14.37
N LEU A 206 -3.70 25.28 14.99
CA LEU A 206 -5.12 25.18 15.30
C LEU A 206 -5.45 25.14 16.80
N GLY A 207 -4.45 25.07 17.67
CA GLY A 207 -4.62 25.01 19.12
C GLY A 207 -4.86 23.59 19.65
N LYS A 208 -4.91 23.49 21.00
CA LYS A 208 -4.98 22.20 21.73
C LYS A 208 -6.33 21.51 21.58
N GLU A 209 -7.43 22.26 21.56
CA GLU A 209 -8.80 21.75 21.47
C GLU A 209 -9.06 21.11 20.09
N ALA A 210 -8.62 21.77 19.03
CA ALA A 210 -8.71 21.25 17.67
C ALA A 210 -7.85 19.98 17.51
N PHE A 211 -6.62 20.00 18.03
CA PHE A 211 -5.76 18.81 18.01
C PHE A 211 -6.38 17.65 18.77
N ALA A 212 -6.96 17.88 19.97
CA ALA A 212 -7.62 16.83 20.73
C ALA A 212 -8.79 16.21 19.95
N SER A 213 -9.67 17.03 19.38
CA SER A 213 -10.80 16.58 18.59
C SER A 213 -10.36 15.81 17.34
N ILE A 214 -9.42 16.35 16.55
CA ILE A 214 -8.88 15.69 15.36
C ILE A 214 -8.24 14.35 15.71
N THR A 215 -7.53 14.27 16.83
CA THR A 215 -6.85 13.04 17.24
C THR A 215 -7.84 11.98 17.72
N VAL A 216 -8.86 12.33 18.49
CA VAL A 216 -9.91 11.40 18.94
C VAL A 216 -10.66 10.82 17.75
N TYR A 217 -11.21 11.69 16.88
CA TYR A 217 -11.94 11.24 15.69
C TYR A 217 -11.00 10.54 14.70
N GLY A 218 -9.77 11.04 14.51
CA GLY A 218 -8.76 10.42 13.67
C GLY A 218 -8.41 9.00 14.13
N LYS A 219 -8.27 8.77 15.43
CA LYS A 219 -8.04 7.43 15.99
C LYS A 219 -9.23 6.51 15.77
N LEU A 220 -10.46 7.02 15.93
CA LEU A 220 -11.67 6.27 15.65
C LEU A 220 -11.72 5.85 14.16
N ILE A 221 -11.56 6.82 13.26
CA ILE A 221 -11.51 6.57 11.81
C ILE A 221 -10.41 5.57 11.46
N HIS A 222 -9.22 5.71 12.05
CA HIS A 222 -8.10 4.79 11.83
C HIS A 222 -8.49 3.34 12.15
N ASN A 223 -9.08 3.12 13.32
CA ASN A 223 -9.49 1.79 13.75
C ASN A 223 -10.54 1.15 12.82
N TYR A 224 -11.54 1.91 12.37
CA TYR A 224 -12.61 1.38 11.52
C TYR A 224 -12.16 1.19 10.07
N VAL A 225 -11.43 2.15 9.51
CA VAL A 225 -10.94 2.07 8.13
C VAL A 225 -9.89 0.97 7.97
N ALA A 226 -9.19 0.56 9.04
CA ALA A 226 -8.29 -0.57 9.02
C ALA A 226 -8.97 -1.87 8.56
N PHE A 227 -10.23 -2.12 8.93
CA PHE A 227 -10.96 -3.29 8.44
C PHE A 227 -11.27 -3.21 6.94
N ALA A 228 -11.63 -2.02 6.43
CA ALA A 228 -11.82 -1.81 5.00
C ALA A 228 -10.52 -2.05 4.22
N PHE A 229 -9.38 -1.60 4.77
CA PHE A 229 -8.05 -1.87 4.21
C PHE A 229 -7.75 -3.38 4.15
N MET A 230 -8.00 -4.13 5.24
CA MET A 230 -7.77 -5.58 5.27
C MET A 230 -8.63 -6.32 4.23
N VAL A 231 -9.91 -5.98 4.11
CA VAL A 231 -10.79 -6.55 3.09
C VAL A 231 -10.29 -6.22 1.67
N ALA A 232 -9.90 -4.98 1.44
CA ALA A 232 -9.35 -4.54 0.15
C ALA A 232 -8.03 -5.23 -0.19
N LEU A 233 -7.16 -5.46 0.80
CA LEU A 233 -5.91 -6.19 0.63
C LEU A 233 -6.17 -7.62 0.16
N VAL A 234 -7.07 -8.34 0.82
CA VAL A 234 -7.49 -9.69 0.41
C VAL A 234 -8.06 -9.67 -1.01
N TRP A 235 -8.91 -8.68 -1.32
CA TRP A 235 -9.49 -8.54 -2.65
C TRP A 235 -8.43 -8.38 -3.74
N VAL A 236 -7.45 -7.50 -3.53
CA VAL A 236 -6.34 -7.27 -4.48
C VAL A 236 -5.46 -8.53 -4.60
N VAL A 237 -5.21 -9.25 -3.50
CA VAL A 237 -4.48 -10.53 -3.56
C VAL A 237 -5.24 -11.54 -4.42
N VAL A 238 -6.51 -11.77 -4.16
CA VAL A 238 -7.33 -12.75 -4.90
C VAL A 238 -7.40 -12.43 -6.40
N THR A 239 -7.51 -11.14 -6.74
CA THR A 239 -7.64 -10.74 -8.15
C THR A 239 -6.33 -10.75 -8.91
N TRP A 240 -5.18 -10.46 -8.25
CA TRP A 240 -3.94 -10.18 -8.95
C TRP A 240 -2.78 -11.13 -8.64
N VAL A 241 -2.83 -11.97 -7.61
CA VAL A 241 -1.70 -12.82 -7.21
C VAL A 241 -1.17 -13.67 -8.37
N ARG A 242 -2.05 -14.24 -9.18
CA ARG A 242 -1.68 -15.10 -10.33
C ARG A 242 -0.83 -14.38 -11.39
N TYR A 243 -1.02 -13.07 -11.54
CA TYR A 243 -0.27 -12.26 -12.51
C TYR A 243 1.03 -11.70 -11.93
N ASN A 244 1.20 -11.78 -10.62
CA ASN A 244 2.33 -11.22 -9.90
C ASN A 244 3.33 -12.29 -9.41
N ILE A 245 3.18 -13.54 -9.84
CA ILE A 245 4.16 -14.60 -9.58
C ILE A 245 5.49 -14.21 -10.25
N PRO A 246 6.62 -14.23 -9.51
CA PRO A 246 7.93 -13.93 -10.08
C PRO A 246 8.28 -14.86 -11.24
N HIS A 247 8.97 -14.33 -12.25
CA HIS A 247 9.40 -15.08 -13.43
C HIS A 247 10.84 -14.69 -13.79
N PRO A 248 11.68 -15.61 -14.33
CA PRO A 248 13.08 -15.29 -14.70
C PRO A 248 13.25 -14.07 -15.59
N ARG A 249 12.27 -13.74 -16.45
CA ARG A 249 12.26 -12.52 -17.27
C ARG A 249 12.27 -11.24 -16.43
N ASP A 250 11.79 -11.29 -15.19
CA ASP A 250 11.73 -10.12 -14.30
C ASP A 250 13.14 -9.65 -13.92
N ILE A 251 14.11 -10.60 -13.83
CA ILE A 251 15.53 -10.29 -13.61
C ILE A 251 16.08 -9.49 -14.79
N VAL A 252 15.80 -9.94 -16.02
CA VAL A 252 16.24 -9.25 -17.25
C VAL A 252 15.62 -7.84 -17.32
N TRP A 253 14.37 -7.70 -16.88
CA TRP A 253 13.69 -6.41 -16.82
C TRP A 253 14.43 -5.43 -15.89
N PHE A 254 14.84 -5.87 -14.70
CA PHE A 254 15.62 -5.05 -13.76
C PHE A 254 17.01 -4.73 -14.30
N LEU A 255 17.72 -5.69 -14.88
CA LEU A 255 19.06 -5.48 -15.48
C LEU A 255 19.05 -4.45 -16.61
N ARG A 256 17.91 -4.30 -17.31
CA ARG A 256 17.70 -3.28 -18.35
C ARG A 256 17.10 -1.97 -17.81
N GLY A 257 17.02 -1.79 -16.50
CA GLY A 257 16.47 -0.59 -15.86
C GLY A 257 15.01 -0.33 -16.15
N GLY A 258 14.23 -1.36 -16.52
CA GLY A 258 12.79 -1.24 -16.78
C GLY A 258 12.39 -0.31 -17.93
N GLY A 259 13.33 0.08 -18.78
CA GLY A 259 13.10 1.07 -19.84
C GLY A 259 13.07 2.53 -19.37
N ILE A 260 13.20 2.78 -18.06
CA ILE A 260 13.12 4.14 -17.48
C ILE A 260 14.34 4.99 -17.85
N LEU A 261 15.52 4.37 -17.95
CA LEU A 261 16.81 5.03 -18.23
C LEU A 261 17.13 5.15 -19.73
N GLY A 262 16.25 4.69 -20.61
CA GLY A 262 16.46 4.63 -22.06
C GLY A 262 17.28 3.39 -22.45
N GLY A 263 16.96 2.54 -23.27
CA GLY A 263 17.64 1.29 -23.61
C GLY A 263 16.67 0.24 -24.14
N GLY A 264 15.49 0.71 -24.57
CA GLY A 264 14.39 -0.13 -25.04
C GLY A 264 13.51 -0.63 -23.88
N HIS A 265 12.34 -1.10 -24.24
CA HIS A 265 11.35 -1.59 -23.28
C HIS A 265 11.50 -3.12 -23.15
N PRO A 266 11.93 -3.65 -21.98
CA PRO A 266 12.05 -5.07 -21.79
C PRO A 266 10.67 -5.73 -21.85
N ALA A 267 10.62 -6.97 -22.37
CA ALA A 267 9.37 -7.74 -22.48
C ALA A 267 8.65 -7.90 -21.14
N ALA A 268 7.36 -7.57 -21.11
CA ALA A 268 6.54 -7.64 -19.90
C ALA A 268 5.13 -8.16 -20.21
N ALA A 269 4.62 -8.99 -19.29
CA ALA A 269 3.24 -9.47 -19.29
C ALA A 269 2.28 -8.41 -18.70
N LYS A 270 1.07 -8.80 -18.26
CA LYS A 270 0.08 -7.89 -17.64
C LYS A 270 0.68 -7.02 -16.53
N PHE A 271 1.61 -7.54 -15.73
CA PHE A 271 2.41 -6.78 -14.76
C PHE A 271 3.89 -6.93 -15.11
N ASN A 272 4.62 -5.82 -15.14
CA ASN A 272 6.07 -5.82 -15.27
C ASN A 272 6.76 -6.08 -13.92
N ALA A 273 8.07 -6.31 -13.92
CA ALA A 273 8.79 -6.68 -12.71
C ALA A 273 8.70 -5.62 -11.60
N GLY A 274 8.74 -4.33 -11.94
CA GLY A 274 8.57 -3.25 -10.95
C GLY A 274 7.20 -3.26 -10.30
N GLN A 275 6.15 -3.53 -11.08
CA GLN A 275 4.79 -3.67 -10.56
C GLN A 275 4.61 -4.91 -9.69
N LYS A 276 5.30 -6.03 -10.01
CA LYS A 276 5.31 -7.23 -9.16
C LYS A 276 5.99 -6.98 -7.82
N VAL A 277 7.12 -6.27 -7.80
CA VAL A 277 7.78 -5.87 -6.55
C VAL A 277 6.84 -4.97 -5.73
N LEU A 278 6.21 -3.97 -6.34
CA LEU A 278 5.23 -3.14 -5.68
C LEU A 278 4.08 -3.97 -5.08
N PHE A 279 3.52 -4.91 -5.86
CA PHE A 279 2.45 -5.79 -5.40
C PHE A 279 2.87 -6.56 -4.14
N TRP A 280 4.03 -7.20 -4.15
CA TRP A 280 4.50 -7.98 -3.00
C TRP A 280 4.88 -7.11 -1.80
N LEU A 281 5.42 -5.91 -2.01
CA LEU A 281 5.66 -4.96 -0.92
C LEU A 281 4.36 -4.53 -0.24
N ILE A 282 3.32 -4.22 -1.03
CA ILE A 282 1.99 -3.86 -0.51
C ILE A 282 1.33 -5.04 0.19
N VAL A 283 1.42 -6.25 -0.36
CA VAL A 283 0.80 -7.44 0.24
C VAL A 283 1.49 -7.81 1.55
N LEU A 284 2.81 -8.00 1.53
CA LEU A 284 3.55 -8.41 2.72
C LEU A 284 3.55 -7.32 3.80
N GLY A 285 3.81 -6.08 3.40
CA GLY A 285 3.76 -4.95 4.33
C GLY A 285 2.34 -4.69 4.85
N GLY A 286 1.33 -4.83 4.01
CA GLY A 286 -0.08 -4.73 4.40
C GLY A 286 -0.52 -5.81 5.38
N VAL A 287 -0.03 -7.05 5.22
CA VAL A 287 -0.24 -8.13 6.19
C VAL A 287 0.43 -7.79 7.53
N ILE A 288 1.68 -7.33 7.51
CA ILE A 288 2.39 -6.93 8.73
C ILE A 288 1.64 -5.78 9.44
N LEU A 289 1.17 -4.76 8.69
CA LEU A 289 0.36 -3.68 9.24
C LEU A 289 -0.95 -4.16 9.82
N SER A 290 -1.62 -5.11 9.15
CA SER A 290 -2.88 -5.68 9.62
C SER A 290 -2.70 -6.45 10.91
N LEU A 291 -1.70 -7.32 11.00
CA LEU A 291 -1.42 -8.12 12.19
C LEU A 291 -0.95 -7.25 13.38
N SER A 292 -0.02 -6.32 13.14
CA SER A 292 0.43 -5.41 14.20
C SER A 292 -0.68 -4.45 14.64
N GLY A 293 -1.51 -3.96 13.72
CA GLY A 293 -2.69 -3.15 14.03
C GLY A 293 -3.75 -3.93 14.81
N TRP A 294 -3.95 -5.20 14.49
CA TRP A 294 -4.82 -6.10 15.25
C TRP A 294 -4.32 -6.29 16.67
N ALA A 295 -3.01 -6.53 16.86
CA ALA A 295 -2.41 -6.62 18.18
C ALA A 295 -2.59 -5.32 19.00
N LEU A 296 -2.48 -4.15 18.35
CA LEU A 296 -2.72 -2.87 19.00
C LEU A 296 -4.18 -2.62 19.37
N LEU A 297 -5.11 -3.19 18.61
CA LEU A 297 -6.54 -3.03 18.84
C LEU A 297 -7.05 -4.01 19.91
N PHE A 298 -6.48 -5.22 19.97
CA PHE A 298 -6.89 -6.30 20.86
C PHE A 298 -5.72 -6.80 21.73
N PRO A 299 -5.18 -5.96 22.63
CA PRO A 299 -3.93 -6.21 23.34
C PRO A 299 -3.95 -7.41 24.29
N PHE A 300 -5.14 -7.80 24.75
CA PHE A 300 -5.28 -8.87 25.76
C PHE A 300 -5.54 -10.25 25.15
N THR A 301 -5.66 -10.34 23.83
CA THR A 301 -6.05 -11.57 23.13
C THR A 301 -5.00 -12.04 22.12
N THR A 302 -3.86 -11.33 22.00
CA THR A 302 -2.86 -11.61 20.96
C THR A 302 -1.47 -11.75 21.56
N THR A 303 -0.73 -12.75 21.09
CA THR A 303 0.66 -13.08 21.46
C THR A 303 1.53 -13.18 20.20
N PHE A 304 1.28 -12.32 19.19
CA PHE A 304 1.89 -12.45 17.87
C PHE A 304 3.43 -12.42 17.89
N PHE A 305 4.04 -11.62 18.76
CA PHE A 305 5.50 -11.53 18.82
C PHE A 305 6.11 -12.71 19.56
N ALA A 306 5.55 -13.15 20.69
CA ALA A 306 6.00 -14.34 21.38
C ALA A 306 5.91 -15.59 20.48
N ASP A 307 4.79 -15.77 19.76
CA ASP A 307 4.58 -16.88 18.84
C ASP A 307 5.54 -16.81 17.64
N THR A 308 5.74 -15.60 17.07
CA THR A 308 6.67 -15.37 15.98
C THR A 308 8.11 -15.67 16.42
N PHE A 309 8.52 -15.24 17.60
CA PHE A 309 9.84 -15.53 18.14
C PHE A 309 10.03 -17.03 18.39
N GLY A 310 9.00 -17.71 18.87
CA GLY A 310 9.01 -19.18 18.99
C GLY A 310 9.25 -19.87 17.66
N ALA A 311 8.54 -19.43 16.60
CA ALA A 311 8.72 -19.93 15.25
C ALA A 311 10.14 -19.63 14.71
N ILE A 312 10.66 -18.43 14.90
CA ILE A 312 12.03 -18.05 14.51
C ILE A 312 13.06 -18.90 15.25
N ASN A 313 12.92 -19.07 16.56
CA ASN A 313 13.82 -19.90 17.36
C ASN A 313 13.86 -21.36 16.86
N SER A 314 12.71 -21.91 16.47
CA SER A 314 12.61 -23.28 15.98
C SER A 314 13.34 -23.49 14.64
N VAL A 315 13.33 -22.48 13.76
CA VAL A 315 13.92 -22.55 12.41
C VAL A 315 15.38 -22.13 12.41
N LEU A 316 15.68 -20.99 13.05
CA LEU A 316 17.01 -20.36 13.01
C LEU A 316 17.88 -20.69 14.22
N ARG A 317 17.34 -21.45 15.21
CA ARG A 317 18.02 -21.82 16.46
C ARG A 317 18.53 -20.59 17.25
N THR A 318 17.72 -19.53 17.24
CA THR A 318 17.96 -18.32 18.05
C THR A 318 17.32 -18.46 19.45
N GLU A 319 17.65 -17.57 20.36
CA GLU A 319 17.13 -17.54 21.73
C GLU A 319 16.30 -16.28 21.99
N LEU A 320 15.41 -15.93 21.05
CA LEU A 320 14.51 -14.80 21.24
C LEU A 320 13.50 -15.09 22.37
N PRO A 321 13.07 -14.08 23.13
CA PRO A 321 12.15 -14.26 24.24
C PRO A 321 10.77 -14.71 23.76
N THR A 322 10.29 -15.85 24.24
CA THR A 322 8.98 -16.41 23.92
C THR A 322 7.93 -16.17 25.00
N THR A 323 8.33 -15.60 26.13
CA THR A 323 7.43 -15.16 27.21
C THR A 323 7.48 -13.64 27.27
N LEU A 324 6.50 -12.98 26.65
CA LEU A 324 6.37 -11.53 26.63
C LEU A 324 5.18 -11.10 27.50
N THR A 325 5.35 -10.00 28.22
CA THR A 325 4.21 -9.35 28.89
C THR A 325 3.32 -8.66 27.83
N ILE A 326 2.06 -8.42 28.16
CA ILE A 326 1.14 -7.67 27.29
C ILE A 326 1.73 -6.32 26.86
N LEU A 327 2.42 -5.65 27.77
CA LEU A 327 3.03 -4.36 27.48
C LEU A 327 4.21 -4.50 26.49
N GLN A 328 5.03 -5.55 26.58
CA GLN A 328 6.10 -5.83 25.62
C GLN A 328 5.55 -6.17 24.24
N GLU A 329 4.51 -6.99 24.16
CA GLU A 329 3.78 -7.25 22.90
C GLU A 329 3.30 -5.95 22.25
N GLN A 330 2.67 -5.05 23.03
CA GLN A 330 2.20 -3.75 22.55
C GLN A 330 3.32 -2.83 22.10
N GLN A 331 4.46 -2.80 22.80
CA GLN A 331 5.61 -1.99 22.40
C GLN A 331 6.20 -2.47 21.08
N LEU A 332 6.38 -3.77 20.92
CA LEU A 332 6.84 -4.37 19.66
C LEU A 332 5.84 -4.11 18.53
N ALA A 333 4.56 -4.27 18.80
CA ALA A 333 3.52 -3.99 17.82
C ALA A 333 3.55 -2.53 17.36
N GLN A 334 3.71 -1.56 18.27
CA GLN A 334 3.83 -0.15 17.92
C GLN A 334 5.04 0.15 17.05
N ILE A 335 6.21 -0.40 17.39
CA ILE A 335 7.45 -0.19 16.62
C ILE A 335 7.31 -0.77 15.23
N VAL A 336 6.88 -2.04 15.12
CA VAL A 336 6.71 -2.72 13.81
C VAL A 336 5.65 -2.03 12.97
N HIS A 337 4.50 -1.67 13.56
CA HIS A 337 3.43 -0.95 12.87
C HIS A 337 3.91 0.42 12.36
N GLY A 338 4.61 1.17 13.20
CA GLY A 338 5.16 2.47 12.84
C GLY A 338 6.18 2.39 11.71
N ILE A 339 7.19 1.54 11.85
CA ILE A 339 8.24 1.39 10.83
C ILE A 339 7.64 0.93 9.50
N MET A 340 6.79 -0.12 9.52
CA MET A 340 6.19 -0.64 8.31
C MET A 340 5.23 0.38 7.65
N SER A 341 4.51 1.19 8.44
CA SER A 341 3.66 2.25 7.90
C SER A 341 4.47 3.30 7.13
N VAL A 342 5.62 3.72 7.65
CA VAL A 342 6.51 4.67 6.97
C VAL A 342 7.11 4.06 5.71
N VAL A 343 7.56 2.81 5.75
CA VAL A 343 8.08 2.09 4.58
C VAL A 343 7.01 2.03 3.48
N LEU A 344 5.78 1.62 3.82
CA LEU A 344 4.71 1.57 2.82
C LEU A 344 4.28 2.95 2.35
N MET A 345 4.29 3.98 3.20
CA MET A 345 4.03 5.35 2.76
C MET A 345 5.06 5.81 1.72
N MET A 346 6.35 5.54 1.93
CA MET A 346 7.41 5.86 0.94
C MET A 346 7.18 5.13 -0.39
N VAL A 347 6.85 3.84 -0.34
CA VAL A 347 6.54 3.02 -1.52
C VAL A 347 5.31 3.56 -2.25
N VAL A 348 4.24 3.90 -1.52
CA VAL A 348 2.99 4.43 -2.11
C VAL A 348 3.19 5.82 -2.69
N ILE A 349 3.99 6.70 -2.07
CA ILE A 349 4.34 8.02 -2.63
C ILE A 349 5.04 7.83 -3.99
N ALA A 350 6.01 6.93 -4.08
CA ALA A 350 6.68 6.61 -5.35
C ALA A 350 5.72 6.00 -6.38
N HIS A 351 4.80 5.13 -5.94
CA HIS A 351 3.76 4.55 -6.78
C HIS A 351 2.78 5.61 -7.32
N ILE A 352 2.31 6.52 -6.48
CA ILE A 352 1.43 7.63 -6.90
C ILE A 352 2.16 8.50 -7.92
N TYR A 353 3.43 8.81 -7.68
CA TYR A 353 4.23 9.60 -8.62
C TYR A 353 4.30 8.93 -10.00
N ILE A 354 4.77 7.69 -10.08
CA ILE A 354 4.93 7.01 -11.37
C ILE A 354 3.59 6.70 -12.05
N GLY A 355 2.56 6.40 -11.28
CA GLY A 355 1.21 6.11 -11.76
C GLY A 355 0.40 7.33 -12.19
N SER A 356 0.91 8.56 -11.97
CA SER A 356 0.18 9.79 -12.31
C SER A 356 1.04 10.80 -13.05
N ILE A 357 1.92 11.50 -12.34
CA ILE A 357 2.73 12.60 -12.88
C ILE A 357 3.90 12.07 -13.70
N GLY A 358 4.58 11.04 -13.21
CA GLY A 358 5.85 10.54 -13.74
C GLY A 358 5.74 9.85 -15.10
N MET A 359 4.60 9.21 -15.41
CA MET A 359 4.42 8.47 -16.66
C MET A 359 3.11 8.85 -17.35
N GLU A 360 3.19 9.16 -18.64
CA GLU A 360 2.04 9.47 -19.49
C GLU A 360 1.17 8.21 -19.69
N GLY A 361 -0.17 8.37 -19.59
CA GLY A 361 -1.13 7.29 -19.82
C GLY A 361 -1.26 6.25 -18.68
N ALA A 362 -0.37 6.25 -17.68
CA ALA A 362 -0.38 5.24 -16.61
C ALA A 362 -1.66 5.29 -15.75
N LEU A 363 -2.15 6.50 -15.45
CA LEU A 363 -3.35 6.70 -14.63
C LEU A 363 -4.62 6.16 -15.30
N ASP A 364 -4.69 6.17 -16.63
CA ASP A 364 -5.87 5.77 -17.40
C ASP A 364 -6.24 4.30 -17.13
N ALA A 365 -5.25 3.45 -16.87
CA ALA A 365 -5.44 2.07 -16.46
C ALA A 365 -6.38 1.94 -15.24
N MET A 366 -6.25 2.82 -14.24
CA MET A 366 -7.07 2.80 -13.02
C MET A 366 -8.27 3.74 -13.10
N LYS A 367 -8.21 4.80 -13.90
CA LYS A 367 -9.30 5.75 -14.09
C LYS A 367 -10.39 5.19 -15.02
N ALA A 368 -10.03 4.82 -16.24
CA ALA A 368 -10.94 4.31 -17.27
C ALA A 368 -10.95 2.77 -17.37
N GLY A 369 -9.88 2.11 -16.94
CA GLY A 369 -9.65 0.67 -17.11
C GLY A 369 -9.00 0.32 -18.45
N THR A 370 -8.85 1.30 -19.33
CA THR A 370 -8.22 1.15 -20.65
C THR A 370 -6.92 1.93 -20.71
N VAL A 371 -6.01 1.50 -21.56
CA VAL A 371 -4.74 2.20 -21.84
C VAL A 371 -4.57 2.38 -23.33
N ASP A 372 -3.80 3.38 -23.76
CA ASP A 372 -3.42 3.53 -25.15
C ASP A 372 -2.61 2.32 -25.63
N ARG A 373 -2.83 1.90 -26.89
CA ARG A 373 -2.20 0.69 -27.43
C ARG A 373 -0.69 0.84 -27.59
N ASN A 374 -0.18 2.03 -27.97
CA ASN A 374 1.26 2.27 -28.03
C ASN A 374 1.89 2.20 -26.65
N TRP A 375 1.26 2.80 -25.64
CA TRP A 375 1.68 2.67 -24.25
C TRP A 375 1.75 1.19 -23.82
N ALA A 376 0.72 0.41 -24.19
CA ALA A 376 0.64 -1.00 -23.84
C ALA A 376 1.75 -1.83 -24.51
N LEU A 377 2.03 -1.56 -25.78
CA LEU A 377 3.12 -2.21 -26.54
C LEU A 377 4.49 -1.89 -25.96
N GLU A 378 4.72 -0.66 -25.50
CA GLU A 378 5.98 -0.26 -24.90
C GLU A 378 6.21 -0.91 -23.53
N HIS A 379 5.20 -0.96 -22.69
CA HIS A 379 5.37 -1.36 -21.29
C HIS A 379 4.92 -2.79 -20.98
N HIS A 380 4.12 -3.42 -21.87
CA HIS A 380 3.45 -4.72 -21.66
C HIS A 380 3.22 -5.49 -22.95
N ASN A 381 4.22 -5.56 -23.83
CA ASN A 381 4.12 -6.14 -25.18
C ASN A 381 3.61 -7.58 -25.18
N LEU A 382 4.10 -8.44 -24.28
CA LEU A 382 3.65 -9.84 -24.20
C LEU A 382 2.17 -9.96 -23.81
N TRP A 383 1.68 -9.03 -23.00
CA TRP A 383 0.26 -8.98 -22.66
C TRP A 383 -0.59 -8.54 -23.85
N VAL A 384 -0.11 -7.58 -24.65
CA VAL A 384 -0.83 -7.15 -25.88
C VAL A 384 -0.88 -8.29 -26.89
N GLU A 385 0.21 -9.00 -27.10
CA GLU A 385 0.27 -10.18 -27.97
C GLU A 385 -0.73 -11.27 -27.52
N GLU A 386 -0.84 -11.52 -26.23
CA GLU A 386 -1.80 -12.46 -25.66
C GLU A 386 -3.25 -12.03 -25.88
N GLU A 387 -3.58 -10.76 -25.71
CA GLU A 387 -4.93 -10.25 -25.93
C GLU A 387 -5.30 -10.22 -27.43
N ASP A 388 -4.35 -9.92 -28.32
CA ASP A 388 -4.56 -9.99 -29.78
C ASP A 388 -4.80 -11.44 -30.22
N ALA A 389 -4.05 -12.41 -29.71
CA ALA A 389 -4.28 -13.83 -29.99
C ALA A 389 -5.69 -14.27 -29.54
N LYS A 390 -6.11 -13.91 -28.33
CA LYS A 390 -7.46 -14.19 -27.84
C LYS A 390 -8.57 -13.54 -28.69
N ALA A 391 -8.32 -12.34 -29.22
CA ALA A 391 -9.26 -11.66 -30.09
C ALA A 391 -9.42 -12.38 -31.44
N ASN A 392 -8.30 -12.84 -32.02
CA ASN A 392 -8.30 -13.60 -33.27
C ASN A 392 -9.00 -14.96 -33.10
N ASP A 393 -8.74 -15.69 -32.02
CA ASP A 393 -9.39 -16.96 -31.73
C ASP A 393 -10.91 -16.81 -31.62
N ARG A 394 -11.38 -15.74 -30.99
CA ARG A 394 -12.82 -15.44 -30.91
C ARG A 394 -13.45 -15.08 -32.27
N ALA A 395 -12.69 -14.42 -33.11
CA ALA A 395 -13.16 -14.05 -34.46
C ALA A 395 -13.25 -15.26 -35.39
N THR A 396 -12.42 -16.28 -35.15
CA THR A 396 -12.39 -17.52 -35.97
C THR A 396 -13.26 -18.63 -35.40
N ALA A 397 -13.79 -18.51 -34.19
CA ALA A 397 -14.69 -19.48 -33.61
C ALA A 397 -15.99 -19.55 -34.40
N PRO A 398 -16.50 -20.75 -34.79
CA PRO A 398 -17.76 -20.91 -35.52
C PRO A 398 -18.91 -20.32 -34.71
N SER A 399 -19.72 -19.48 -35.33
CA SER A 399 -20.97 -19.01 -34.72
C SER A 399 -21.88 -20.22 -34.52
N ILE A 400 -22.11 -20.62 -33.29
CA ILE A 400 -23.14 -21.60 -32.96
C ILE A 400 -24.46 -20.90 -33.25
N GLN A 401 -25.06 -21.20 -34.44
CA GLN A 401 -26.45 -20.84 -34.69
C GLN A 401 -27.32 -21.63 -33.70
N PRO A 402 -28.26 -20.99 -33.01
CA PRO A 402 -29.25 -21.73 -32.24
C PRO A 402 -29.99 -22.64 -33.23
N ALA A 403 -30.10 -23.92 -32.92
CA ALA A 403 -30.98 -24.84 -33.65
C ALA A 403 -32.42 -24.33 -33.46
N GLU A 404 -33.11 -24.05 -34.57
CA GLU A 404 -34.54 -23.72 -34.60
C GLU A 404 -35.40 -24.88 -34.04
#